data_04901ac8ca883e1a601890d9a5932c85
#
_entry.id   04901ac8ca883e1a601890d9a5932c85
#
_cell.length_a   1.000
_cell.length_b   1.000
_cell.length_c   1.000
_cell.angle_alpha   90.00
_cell.angle_beta   90.00
_cell.angle_gamma   90.00
#
_symmetry.space_group_name_H-M   'P 1'
#
loop_
_entity.id
_entity.type
_entity.pdbx_description
1 polymer ?
#
loop_
_entity_poly.entity_id
_entity_poly.type
_entity_poly.pdbx_seq_one_letter_code
_entity_poly.pdbx_strand_id
1 'polypeptide(L)'
;MKHDERDLEMQCVQLARRHGWDAWKNENNGNKGIPDYSFLKGGRFVMVEFKRSAAARIRPEQLTWLARHPETVYFCHDIETFTEILGL
;
A
#
# COMPACT_ATOMS: atom_id res chain seq x y z
N MET A 1 -10.49 21.05 -2.25
CA MET A 1 -10.29 20.01 -3.27
C MET A 1 -10.40 18.63 -2.62
N LYS A 2 -11.10 17.75 -3.27
CA LYS A 2 -11.30 16.41 -2.75
C LYS A 2 -10.15 15.50 -3.19
N HIS A 3 -9.42 14.97 -2.21
CA HIS A 3 -8.37 13.99 -2.50
C HIS A 3 -8.98 12.61 -2.59
N ASP A 4 -8.63 11.87 -3.61
CA ASP A 4 -9.07 10.51 -3.77
C ASP A 4 -7.91 9.53 -3.52
N GLU A 5 -8.22 8.26 -3.62
CA GLU A 5 -7.28 7.16 -3.42
C GLU A 5 -6.08 7.25 -4.36
N ARG A 6 -6.29 7.68 -5.60
CA ARG A 6 -5.23 7.82 -6.61
C ARG A 6 -4.23 8.92 -6.21
N ASP A 7 -4.71 10.04 -5.67
CA ASP A 7 -3.83 11.11 -5.23
C ASP A 7 -2.95 10.66 -4.08
N LEU A 8 -3.50 9.96 -3.12
CA LEU A 8 -2.75 9.41 -2.01
C LEU A 8 -1.70 8.42 -2.51
N GLU A 9 -2.09 7.52 -3.39
CA GLU A 9 -1.21 6.52 -3.99
C GLU A 9 0.00 7.19 -4.65
N MET A 10 -0.24 8.21 -5.49
CA MET A 10 0.84 8.93 -6.18
C MET A 10 1.77 9.62 -5.19
N GLN A 11 1.23 10.29 -4.18
CA GLN A 11 2.04 10.97 -3.17
C GLN A 11 2.93 9.98 -2.42
N CYS A 12 2.37 8.86 -2.01
CA CYS A 12 3.10 7.84 -1.26
C CYS A 12 4.19 7.20 -2.11
N VAL A 13 3.90 6.87 -3.36
CA VAL A 13 4.88 6.26 -4.26
C VAL A 13 6.05 7.21 -4.51
N GLN A 14 5.77 8.49 -4.76
CA GLN A 14 6.82 9.49 -4.96
C GLN A 14 7.66 9.67 -3.71
N LEU A 15 7.03 9.72 -2.54
CA LEU A 15 7.74 9.86 -1.27
C LEU A 15 8.67 8.66 -1.03
N ALA A 16 8.18 7.45 -1.24
CA ALA A 16 8.98 6.24 -1.08
C ALA A 16 10.21 6.27 -2.00
N ARG A 17 10.01 6.62 -3.26
CA ARG A 17 11.11 6.68 -4.23
C ARG A 17 12.17 7.71 -3.85
N ARG A 18 11.73 8.87 -3.32
CA ARG A 18 12.69 9.88 -2.84
C ARG A 18 13.55 9.37 -1.68
N HIS A 19 13.05 8.39 -0.93
CA HIS A 19 13.77 7.78 0.18
C HIS A 19 14.47 6.48 -0.20
N GLY A 20 14.62 6.23 -1.50
CA GLY A 20 15.41 5.10 -1.99
C GLY A 20 14.67 3.78 -2.07
N TRP A 21 13.34 3.79 -1.93
CA TRP A 21 12.54 2.58 -2.10
C TRP A 21 12.24 2.33 -3.57
N ASP A 22 12.33 1.10 -3.99
CA ASP A 22 11.75 0.66 -5.27
C ASP A 22 10.26 0.47 -5.05
N ALA A 23 9.46 0.91 -6.01
CA ALA A 23 8.01 0.85 -5.91
C ALA A 23 7.42 0.48 -7.26
N TRP A 24 6.48 -0.45 -7.26
CA TRP A 24 5.78 -0.82 -8.49
C TRP A 24 4.35 -1.22 -8.18
N LYS A 25 3.50 -1.01 -9.17
CA LYS A 25 2.09 -1.38 -9.09
C LYS A 25 1.95 -2.88 -9.32
N ASN A 26 1.20 -3.54 -8.45
CA ASN A 26 0.92 -4.96 -8.61
C ASN A 26 -0.22 -5.17 -9.59
N GLU A 27 -0.09 -6.19 -10.43
CA GLU A 27 -1.15 -6.61 -11.32
C GLU A 27 -1.85 -7.83 -10.73
N ASN A 28 -3.14 -7.95 -11.00
CA ASN A 28 -3.94 -9.02 -10.42
C ASN A 28 -3.47 -10.41 -10.91
N ASN A 29 -3.40 -10.65 -12.19
CA ASN A 29 -2.88 -11.91 -12.78
C ASN A 29 -3.30 -13.18 -12.04
N GLY A 30 -4.57 -13.25 -11.62
CA GLY A 30 -5.07 -14.39 -10.87
C GLY A 30 -4.85 -14.33 -9.36
N ASN A 31 -4.16 -13.32 -8.86
CA ASN A 31 -3.93 -13.09 -7.43
C ASN A 31 -4.97 -12.11 -6.90
N LYS A 32 -6.22 -12.56 -6.84
CA LYS A 32 -7.33 -11.72 -6.45
C LYS A 32 -7.13 -11.16 -5.04
N GLY A 33 -7.30 -9.84 -4.91
CA GLY A 33 -7.14 -9.17 -3.63
C GLY A 33 -5.70 -8.77 -3.31
N ILE A 34 -4.75 -8.98 -4.24
CA ILE A 34 -3.38 -8.53 -4.03
C ILE A 34 -3.35 -7.01 -3.79
N PRO A 35 -2.55 -6.51 -2.81
CA PRO A 35 -2.46 -5.07 -2.58
C PRO A 35 -2.00 -4.29 -3.80
N ASP A 36 -2.33 -3.00 -3.84
CA ASP A 36 -2.11 -2.13 -5.00
C ASP A 36 -0.64 -2.01 -5.40
N TYR A 37 0.25 -1.84 -4.42
CA TYR A 37 1.66 -1.56 -4.67
C TYR A 37 2.57 -2.39 -3.80
N SER A 38 3.76 -2.67 -4.36
CA SER A 38 4.86 -3.26 -3.62
C SER A 38 5.98 -2.25 -3.45
N PHE A 39 6.65 -2.29 -2.30
CA PHE A 39 7.77 -1.42 -1.95
C PHE A 39 8.91 -2.28 -1.42
N LEU A 40 10.11 -2.03 -1.93
CA LEU A 40 11.30 -2.81 -1.57
C LEU A 40 12.48 -1.89 -1.35
N LYS A 41 13.15 -2.04 -0.21
CA LYS A 41 14.41 -1.34 0.07
C LYS A 41 15.28 -2.23 0.93
N GLY A 42 16.47 -2.56 0.42
CA GLY A 42 17.34 -3.51 1.11
C GLY A 42 16.62 -4.84 1.27
N GLY A 43 16.62 -5.38 2.47
CA GLY A 43 15.91 -6.63 2.75
C GLY A 43 14.45 -6.45 3.17
N ARG A 44 13.92 -5.24 3.14
CA ARG A 44 12.57 -4.97 3.60
C ARG A 44 11.60 -4.88 2.43
N PHE A 45 10.54 -5.66 2.51
CA PHE A 45 9.49 -5.72 1.49
C PHE A 45 8.13 -5.52 2.13
N VAL A 46 7.34 -4.55 1.61
CA VAL A 46 5.97 -4.32 2.06
C VAL A 46 5.05 -4.18 0.86
N MET A 47 3.79 -4.55 1.07
CA MET A 47 2.73 -4.37 0.08
C MET A 47 1.65 -3.52 0.71
N VAL A 48 1.16 -2.52 -0.03
CA VAL A 48 0.19 -1.57 0.49
C VAL A 48 -1.04 -1.51 -0.39
N GLU A 49 -2.19 -1.67 0.23
CA GLU A 49 -3.49 -1.42 -0.38
C GLU A 49 -3.94 -0.02 0.04
N PHE A 50 -4.11 0.87 -0.93
CA PHE A 50 -4.51 2.24 -0.65
C PHE A 50 -6.03 2.36 -0.59
N LYS A 51 -6.52 3.03 0.43
CA LYS A 51 -7.93 3.32 0.65
C LYS A 51 -8.11 4.82 0.80
N ARG A 52 -9.22 5.35 0.33
CA ARG A 52 -9.46 6.80 0.40
C ARG A 52 -9.85 7.29 1.79
N SER A 53 -10.25 6.38 2.69
CA SER A 53 -10.61 6.73 4.07
C SER A 53 -10.54 5.49 4.94
N ALA A 54 -10.52 5.72 6.27
CA ALA A 54 -10.57 4.62 7.25
C ALA A 54 -11.86 3.81 7.16
N ALA A 55 -12.93 4.43 6.64
CA ALA A 55 -14.24 3.78 6.52
C ALA A 55 -14.43 3.07 5.16
N ALA A 56 -13.45 3.14 4.27
CA ALA A 56 -13.55 2.50 2.97
C ALA A 56 -13.66 0.99 3.12
N ARG A 57 -14.49 0.39 2.27
CA ARG A 57 -14.73 -1.05 2.32
C ARG A 57 -13.48 -1.85 2.01
N ILE A 58 -13.25 -2.89 2.80
CA ILE A 58 -12.19 -3.87 2.56
C ILE A 58 -12.87 -5.16 2.13
N ARG A 59 -12.52 -5.65 0.93
CA ARG A 59 -13.12 -6.85 0.39
C ARG A 59 -12.53 -8.11 1.03
N PRO A 60 -13.30 -9.21 1.09
CA PRO A 60 -12.81 -10.45 1.73
C PRO A 60 -11.47 -10.96 1.19
N GLU A 61 -11.26 -10.88 -0.12
CA GLU A 61 -10.01 -11.34 -0.71
C GLU A 61 -8.81 -10.48 -0.30
N GLN A 62 -9.04 -9.19 0.01
CA GLN A 62 -8.00 -8.32 0.54
C GLN A 62 -7.64 -8.70 1.98
N LEU A 63 -8.64 -9.07 2.77
CA LEU A 63 -8.42 -9.55 4.13
C LEU A 63 -7.67 -10.88 4.14
N THR A 64 -7.90 -11.72 3.15
CA THR A 64 -7.18 -12.99 3.01
C THR A 64 -5.67 -12.73 2.84
N TRP A 65 -5.30 -11.75 2.02
CA TRP A 65 -3.90 -11.38 1.85
C TRP A 65 -3.27 -10.89 3.16
N LEU A 66 -3.99 -10.03 3.89
CA LEU A 66 -3.52 -9.56 5.19
C LEU A 66 -3.34 -10.72 6.17
N ALA A 67 -4.31 -11.64 6.21
CA ALA A 67 -4.26 -12.78 7.14
C ALA A 67 -3.07 -13.70 6.86
N ARG A 68 -2.72 -13.88 5.58
CA ARG A 68 -1.57 -14.69 5.18
C ARG A 68 -0.24 -14.03 5.46
N HIS A 69 -0.19 -12.71 5.32
CA HIS A 69 1.06 -11.95 5.37
C HIS A 69 0.93 -10.71 6.26
N PRO A 70 0.64 -10.91 7.56
CA PRO A 70 0.32 -9.78 8.46
C PRO A 70 1.48 -8.83 8.71
N GLU A 71 2.71 -9.26 8.46
CA GLU A 71 3.90 -8.41 8.63
C GLU A 71 4.30 -7.72 7.32
N THR A 72 3.64 -8.03 6.22
CA THR A 72 4.00 -7.53 4.88
C THR A 72 2.91 -6.67 4.27
N VAL A 73 1.65 -7.01 4.52
CA VAL A 73 0.49 -6.35 3.92
C VAL A 73 -0.08 -5.30 4.85
N TYR A 74 -0.31 -4.10 4.30
CA TYR A 74 -0.85 -2.96 5.04
C TYR A 74 -1.96 -2.30 4.25
N PHE A 75 -2.95 -1.78 4.96
CA PHE A 75 -3.97 -0.89 4.39
C PHE A 75 -3.65 0.52 4.83
N CYS A 76 -3.71 1.47 3.90
CA CYS A 76 -3.27 2.83 4.15
C CYS A 76 -4.27 3.83 3.58
N HIS A 77 -4.71 4.79 4.39
CA HIS A 77 -5.64 5.82 3.94
C HIS A 77 -5.11 7.24 4.12
N ASP A 78 -3.89 7.42 4.62
CA ASP A 78 -3.27 8.73 4.74
C ASP A 78 -1.74 8.63 4.66
N ILE A 79 -1.11 9.79 4.44
CA ILE A 79 0.34 9.86 4.27
C ILE A 79 1.08 9.58 5.58
N GLU A 80 0.50 9.96 6.71
CA GLU A 80 1.11 9.74 8.01
C GLU A 80 1.26 8.25 8.31
N THR A 81 0.22 7.47 8.05
CA THR A 81 0.27 6.02 8.20
C THR A 81 1.33 5.42 7.28
N PHE A 82 1.39 5.91 6.03
CA PHE A 82 2.38 5.43 5.08
C PHE A 82 3.81 5.65 5.57
N THR A 83 4.10 6.85 6.11
CA THR A 83 5.43 7.14 6.65
C THR A 83 5.77 6.22 7.81
N GLU A 84 4.81 5.88 8.64
CA GLU A 84 5.01 4.92 9.73
C GLU A 84 5.31 3.52 9.21
N ILE A 85 4.56 3.07 8.20
CA ILE A 85 4.75 1.74 7.60
C ILE A 85 6.18 1.59 7.07
N LEU A 86 6.69 2.58 6.37
CA LEU A 86 8.03 2.52 5.78
C LEU A 86 9.14 2.99 6.72
N GLY A 87 8.79 3.62 7.83
CA GLY A 87 9.78 4.16 8.76
C GLY A 87 10.48 5.41 8.23
N LEU A 88 9.73 6.24 7.54
CA LEU A 88 10.26 7.48 6.96
C LEU A 88 10.27 8.64 7.94
#